data_7dd8c365e19b3c934edf3332b34ee11c
#
_entry.id   7dd8c365e19b3c934edf3332b34ee11c
#
_cell.length_a   1.000
_cell.length_b   1.000
_cell.length_c   1.000
_cell.angle_alpha   90.00
_cell.angle_beta   90.00
_cell.angle_gamma   90.00
#
_symmetry.space_group_name_H-M   'P 1'
#
loop_
_entity.id
_entity.type
_entity.pdbx_description
1 polymer ?
#
loop_
_entity_poly.entity_id
_entity_poly.type
_entity_poly.pdbx_seq_one_letter_code
_entity_poly.pdbx_strand_id
1 'polypeptide(L)'
;MRCNNRNLKIVRLISLLIVAICLIIVIASVFVKKNVTSNNLANKKMEELARDYYENDFYKRFIRDHVTDEQEKDLTKYFERYTVVGFTPIKLRRLLDYSEKNNKDMQKYFSHEKFNCDTNSSYAIIKPKAPFSAKDYDLTVSLSCKEN
;
A
#
# COMPACT_ATOMS: atom_id res chain seq x y z
N MET A 1 49.12 -36.46 -31.19
CA MET A 1 47.70 -36.18 -30.78
C MET A 1 47.36 -34.71 -31.04
N ARG A 2 46.69 -34.40 -32.15
CA ARG A 2 46.21 -32.99 -32.36
C ARG A 2 44.93 -32.78 -31.57
N CYS A 3 45.01 -32.18 -30.40
CA CYS A 3 43.88 -31.76 -29.64
C CYS A 3 43.04 -30.77 -30.48
N ASN A 4 41.79 -31.10 -30.75
CA ASN A 4 40.92 -30.43 -31.71
C ASN A 4 40.60 -29.02 -31.19
N ASN A 5 41.33 -28.01 -31.62
CA ASN A 5 41.27 -26.61 -31.24
C ASN A 5 39.85 -26.01 -31.44
N ARG A 6 39.01 -26.67 -32.23
CA ARG A 6 37.62 -26.31 -32.52
C ARG A 6 36.69 -26.61 -31.32
N ASN A 7 36.88 -27.74 -30.67
CA ASN A 7 36.08 -28.12 -29.49
C ASN A 7 36.39 -27.24 -28.29
N LEU A 8 37.64 -26.79 -28.12
CA LEU A 8 38.05 -25.89 -27.04
C LEU A 8 37.40 -24.50 -27.20
N LYS A 9 37.27 -23.99 -28.43
CA LYS A 9 36.59 -22.72 -28.71
C LYS A 9 35.08 -22.82 -28.43
N ILE A 10 34.44 -23.92 -28.78
CA ILE A 10 33.01 -24.16 -28.52
C ILE A 10 32.74 -24.23 -27.01
N VAL A 11 33.57 -24.96 -26.26
CA VAL A 11 33.43 -25.05 -24.80
C VAL A 11 33.57 -23.68 -24.13
N ARG A 12 34.52 -22.84 -24.56
CA ARG A 12 34.69 -21.48 -24.05
C ARG A 12 33.49 -20.57 -24.36
N LEU A 13 32.92 -20.66 -25.55
CA LEU A 13 31.74 -19.94 -25.96
C LEU A 13 30.51 -20.32 -25.10
N ILE A 14 30.30 -21.61 -24.88
CA ILE A 14 29.21 -22.13 -24.05
C ILE A 14 29.38 -21.65 -22.60
N SER A 15 30.59 -21.69 -22.04
CA SER A 15 30.89 -21.22 -20.68
C SER A 15 30.59 -19.72 -20.52
N LEU A 16 30.99 -18.90 -21.50
CA LEU A 16 30.68 -17.45 -21.45
C LEU A 16 29.17 -17.18 -21.53
N LEU A 17 28.45 -17.95 -22.32
CA LEU A 17 27.00 -17.80 -22.47
C LEU A 17 26.26 -18.15 -21.16
N ILE A 18 26.70 -19.24 -20.49
CA ILE A 18 26.15 -19.62 -19.17
C ILE A 18 26.40 -18.53 -18.12
N VAL A 19 27.60 -17.97 -18.06
CA VAL A 19 27.93 -16.87 -17.12
C VAL A 19 27.08 -15.64 -17.39
N ALA A 20 26.86 -15.27 -18.65
CA ALA A 20 26.02 -14.14 -19.03
C ALA A 20 24.54 -14.34 -18.59
N ILE A 21 24.01 -15.57 -18.81
CA ILE A 21 22.64 -15.90 -18.38
C ILE A 21 22.52 -15.84 -16.85
N CYS A 22 23.49 -16.38 -16.11
CA CYS A 22 23.48 -16.31 -14.65
C CYS A 22 23.51 -14.88 -14.14
N LEU A 23 24.31 -13.99 -14.74
CA LEU A 23 24.34 -12.57 -14.39
C LEU A 23 23.00 -11.87 -14.64
N ILE A 24 22.34 -12.15 -15.77
CA ILE A 24 21.02 -11.60 -16.07
C ILE A 24 19.99 -12.04 -15.02
N ILE A 25 19.99 -13.33 -14.63
CA ILE A 25 19.08 -13.86 -13.62
C ILE A 25 19.32 -13.19 -12.25
N VAL A 26 20.58 -13.01 -11.86
CA VAL A 26 20.92 -12.33 -10.59
C VAL A 26 20.45 -10.88 -10.60
N ILE A 27 20.71 -10.14 -11.68
CA ILE A 27 20.27 -8.75 -11.82
C ILE A 27 18.74 -8.68 -11.76
N ALA A 28 18.03 -9.51 -12.53
CA ALA A 28 16.57 -9.55 -12.53
C ALA A 28 16.00 -9.86 -11.13
N SER A 29 16.56 -10.82 -10.41
CA SER A 29 16.11 -11.19 -9.06
C SER A 29 16.30 -10.07 -8.03
N VAL A 30 17.39 -9.29 -8.13
CA VAL A 30 17.63 -8.13 -7.27
C VAL A 30 16.63 -7.02 -7.55
N PHE A 31 16.32 -6.76 -8.83
CA PHE A 31 15.32 -5.76 -9.21
C PHE A 31 13.91 -6.12 -8.72
N VAL A 32 13.47 -7.36 -8.94
CA VAL A 32 12.16 -7.85 -8.48
C VAL A 32 12.04 -7.74 -6.96
N LYS A 33 13.07 -8.15 -6.22
CA LYS A 33 13.06 -8.09 -4.75
C LYS A 33 12.96 -6.67 -4.21
N LYS A 34 13.60 -5.70 -4.87
CA LYS A 34 13.57 -4.28 -4.47
C LYS A 34 12.19 -3.64 -4.67
N ASN A 35 11.50 -3.98 -5.76
CA ASN A 35 10.18 -3.44 -6.07
C ASN A 35 9.09 -4.00 -5.14
N VAL A 36 9.12 -5.29 -4.84
CA VAL A 36 8.23 -5.93 -3.86
C VAL A 36 8.37 -5.27 -2.48
N THR A 37 9.58 -4.92 -2.06
CA THR A 37 9.82 -4.28 -0.76
C THR A 37 9.26 -2.85 -0.72
N SER A 38 9.39 -2.07 -1.81
CA SER A 38 8.88 -0.70 -1.90
C SER A 38 7.34 -0.67 -1.86
N ASN A 39 6.68 -1.53 -2.63
CA ASN A 39 5.22 -1.66 -2.63
C ASN A 39 4.68 -2.10 -1.27
N ASN A 40 5.34 -3.02 -0.59
CA ASN A 40 4.96 -3.46 0.76
C ASN A 40 5.09 -2.33 1.78
N LEU A 41 6.13 -1.50 1.68
CA LEU A 41 6.29 -0.34 2.56
C LEU A 41 5.20 0.70 2.32
N ALA A 42 4.88 1.02 1.05
CA ALA A 42 3.83 1.96 0.71
C ALA A 42 2.45 1.47 1.18
N ASN A 43 2.12 0.18 0.98
CA ASN A 43 0.89 -0.42 1.50
C ASN A 43 0.80 -0.28 3.02
N LYS A 44 1.86 -0.64 3.74
CA LYS A 44 1.91 -0.50 5.20
C LYS A 44 1.72 0.95 5.65
N LYS A 45 2.35 1.90 4.97
CA LYS A 45 2.20 3.33 5.26
C LYS A 45 0.79 3.86 4.94
N MET A 46 0.16 3.34 3.90
CA MET A 46 -1.24 3.63 3.59
C MET A 46 -2.17 3.12 4.68
N GLU A 47 -1.95 1.90 5.18
CA GLU A 47 -2.72 1.34 6.29
C GLU A 47 -2.55 2.17 7.58
N GLU A 48 -1.31 2.49 7.96
CA GLU A 48 -1.01 3.32 9.13
C GLU A 48 -1.74 4.68 9.04
N LEU A 49 -1.67 5.31 7.88
CA LEU A 49 -2.30 6.61 7.64
C LEU A 49 -3.83 6.54 7.64
N ALA A 50 -4.39 5.49 7.04
CA ALA A 50 -5.84 5.29 7.01
C ALA A 50 -6.40 5.02 8.41
N ARG A 51 -5.70 4.24 9.24
CA ARG A 51 -6.05 4.00 10.65
C ARG A 51 -6.03 5.31 11.44
N ASP A 52 -4.93 6.05 11.35
CA ASP A 52 -4.77 7.31 12.06
C ASP A 52 -5.85 8.32 11.69
N TYR A 53 -6.15 8.46 10.39
CA TYR A 53 -7.24 9.31 9.90
C TYR A 53 -8.60 8.87 10.45
N TYR A 54 -8.89 7.57 10.40
CA TYR A 54 -10.17 7.05 10.87
C TYR A 54 -10.34 7.24 12.38
N GLU A 55 -9.39 6.78 13.18
CA GLU A 55 -9.49 6.77 14.64
C GLU A 55 -9.41 8.17 15.25
N ASN A 56 -8.60 9.05 14.71
CA ASN A 56 -8.29 10.34 15.31
C ASN A 56 -9.02 11.54 14.71
N ASP A 57 -9.54 11.42 13.49
CA ASP A 57 -10.26 12.49 12.82
C ASP A 57 -11.69 12.10 12.45
N PHE A 58 -11.85 11.08 11.57
CA PHE A 58 -13.16 10.75 11.03
C PHE A 58 -14.13 10.24 12.10
N TYR A 59 -13.75 9.25 12.90
CA TYR A 59 -14.61 8.67 13.93
C TYR A 59 -15.02 9.69 14.98
N LYS A 60 -14.08 10.49 15.47
CA LYS A 60 -14.36 11.52 16.47
C LYS A 60 -15.34 12.59 15.95
N ARG A 61 -15.13 13.03 14.68
CA ARG A 61 -16.07 13.98 14.06
C ARG A 61 -17.43 13.35 13.83
N PHE A 62 -17.46 12.10 13.37
CA PHE A 62 -18.70 11.38 13.12
C PHE A 62 -19.53 11.24 14.40
N ILE A 63 -18.92 10.81 15.51
CA ILE A 63 -19.62 10.71 16.82
C ILE A 63 -20.12 12.08 17.25
N ARG A 64 -19.28 13.11 17.25
CA ARG A 64 -19.66 14.46 17.65
C ARG A 64 -20.82 15.03 16.83
N ASP A 65 -20.80 14.84 15.52
CA ASP A 65 -21.70 15.53 14.60
C ASP A 65 -23.02 14.77 14.37
N HIS A 66 -23.07 13.47 14.67
CA HIS A 66 -24.19 12.61 14.29
C HIS A 66 -24.75 11.75 15.42
N VAL A 67 -24.07 11.65 16.55
CA VAL A 67 -24.46 10.76 17.65
C VAL A 67 -24.80 11.58 18.90
N THR A 68 -25.97 11.36 19.46
CA THR A 68 -26.34 11.94 20.74
C THR A 68 -25.85 11.09 21.91
N ASP A 69 -25.76 11.64 23.12
CA ASP A 69 -25.32 10.94 24.33
C ASP A 69 -26.11 9.64 24.59
N GLU A 70 -27.41 9.62 24.23
CA GLU A 70 -28.22 8.41 24.33
C GLU A 70 -27.88 7.36 23.27
N GLN A 71 -27.52 7.80 22.08
CA GLN A 71 -27.15 6.94 20.96
C GLN A 71 -25.73 6.41 21.10
N GLU A 72 -24.83 7.09 21.80
CA GLU A 72 -23.48 6.62 22.06
C GLU A 72 -23.46 5.30 22.86
N LYS A 73 -24.52 5.05 23.65
CA LYS A 73 -24.69 3.81 24.41
C LYS A 73 -25.04 2.61 23.52
N ASP A 74 -25.58 2.84 22.32
CA ASP A 74 -25.87 1.79 21.33
C ASP A 74 -25.51 2.25 19.92
N LEU A 75 -24.20 2.31 19.66
CA LEU A 75 -23.65 2.66 18.37
C LEU A 75 -24.02 1.64 17.28
N THR A 76 -24.33 0.40 17.67
CA THR A 76 -24.66 -0.69 16.74
C THR A 76 -25.79 -0.31 15.81
N LYS A 77 -26.91 0.12 16.36
CA LYS A 77 -28.11 0.50 15.59
C LYS A 77 -27.84 1.70 14.66
N TYR A 78 -26.98 2.61 15.10
CA TYR A 78 -26.63 3.79 14.33
C TYR A 78 -25.69 3.43 13.15
N PHE A 79 -24.63 2.69 13.41
CA PHE A 79 -23.69 2.28 12.38
C PHE A 79 -24.29 1.28 11.38
N GLU A 80 -25.20 0.42 11.78
CA GLU A 80 -25.92 -0.47 10.86
C GLU A 80 -26.64 0.29 9.75
N ARG A 81 -27.24 1.44 10.05
CA ARG A 81 -27.89 2.29 9.03
C ARG A 81 -26.89 2.86 8.02
N TYR A 82 -25.68 3.18 8.44
CA TYR A 82 -24.63 3.71 7.56
C TYR A 82 -23.90 2.60 6.79
N THR A 83 -23.81 1.39 7.32
CA THR A 83 -23.20 0.26 6.62
C THR A 83 -23.99 -0.19 5.40
N VAL A 84 -25.31 -0.02 5.43
CA VAL A 84 -26.21 -0.34 4.31
C VAL A 84 -25.96 0.58 3.11
N VAL A 85 -25.53 1.82 3.32
CA VAL A 85 -25.28 2.78 2.23
C VAL A 85 -23.92 2.56 1.54
N GLY A 86 -23.06 1.71 2.10
CA GLY A 86 -21.71 1.43 1.60
C GLY A 86 -20.70 2.51 2.03
N PHE A 87 -19.50 2.06 2.40
CA PHE A 87 -18.42 2.98 2.78
C PHE A 87 -17.75 3.54 1.52
N THR A 88 -17.73 4.86 1.43
CA THR A 88 -17.03 5.55 0.34
C THR A 88 -15.51 5.33 0.49
N PRO A 89 -14.82 4.88 -0.57
CA PRO A 89 -13.37 4.76 -0.54
C PRO A 89 -12.70 6.09 -0.20
N ILE A 90 -11.80 6.08 0.77
CA ILE A 90 -11.02 7.24 1.17
C ILE A 90 -9.81 7.33 0.25
N LYS A 91 -9.79 8.31 -0.64
CA LYS A 91 -8.69 8.50 -1.59
C LYS A 91 -7.38 8.83 -0.88
N LEU A 92 -6.26 8.37 -1.44
CA LEU A 92 -4.92 8.68 -0.92
C LEU A 92 -4.70 10.19 -0.80
N ARG A 93 -5.17 10.98 -1.76
CA ARG A 93 -5.12 12.45 -1.69
C ARG A 93 -5.67 12.99 -0.38
N ARG A 94 -6.87 12.54 0.03
CA ARG A 94 -7.50 12.99 1.28
C ARG A 94 -6.69 12.59 2.52
N LEU A 95 -6.07 11.41 2.50
CA LEU A 95 -5.21 10.95 3.57
C LEU A 95 -3.92 11.77 3.66
N LEU A 96 -3.35 12.14 2.51
CA LEU A 96 -2.17 13.01 2.46
C LEU A 96 -2.49 14.43 2.96
N ASP A 97 -3.61 15.02 2.53
CA ASP A 97 -4.08 16.32 3.03
C ASP A 97 -4.27 16.30 4.57
N TYR A 98 -4.78 15.18 5.10
CA TYR A 98 -4.87 14.99 6.55
C TYR A 98 -3.49 14.89 7.20
N SER A 99 -2.55 14.15 6.62
CA SER A 99 -1.20 14.00 7.19
C SER A 99 -0.44 15.32 7.21
N GLU A 100 -0.56 16.13 6.17
CA GLU A 100 0.05 17.45 6.07
C GLU A 100 -0.48 18.39 7.16
N LYS A 101 -1.80 18.44 7.34
CA LYS A 101 -2.45 19.23 8.42
C LYS A 101 -2.00 18.82 9.82
N ASN A 102 -1.56 17.59 10.00
CA ASN A 102 -1.04 17.06 11.27
C ASN A 102 0.50 17.03 11.33
N ASN A 103 1.18 17.79 10.46
CA ASN A 103 2.64 17.89 10.38
C ASN A 103 3.35 16.54 10.18
N LYS A 104 2.72 15.59 9.46
CA LYS A 104 3.27 14.29 9.12
C LYS A 104 3.65 14.25 7.65
N ASP A 105 4.93 14.21 7.33
CA ASP A 105 5.42 14.07 5.95
C ASP A 105 5.28 12.62 5.49
N MET A 106 4.12 12.30 4.92
CA MET A 106 3.80 10.97 4.39
C MET A 106 3.98 10.88 2.86
N GLN A 107 4.06 12.01 2.16
CA GLN A 107 4.16 12.07 0.69
C GLN A 107 5.34 11.25 0.15
N LYS A 108 6.49 11.30 0.82
CA LYS A 108 7.71 10.57 0.44
C LYS A 108 7.57 9.05 0.33
N TYR A 109 6.55 8.46 0.94
CA TYR A 109 6.28 7.02 0.85
C TYR A 109 5.44 6.65 -0.37
N PHE A 110 4.82 7.63 -1.03
CA PHE A 110 3.91 7.43 -2.15
C PHE A 110 4.40 8.06 -3.45
N SER A 111 5.40 8.95 -3.36
CA SER A 111 6.00 9.59 -4.52
C SER A 111 7.50 9.81 -4.29
N HIS A 112 8.33 9.15 -5.08
CA HIS A 112 9.78 9.31 -5.12
C HIS A 112 10.32 8.96 -6.52
N GLU A 113 11.61 9.15 -6.77
CA GLU A 113 12.24 9.01 -8.10
C GLU A 113 11.91 7.72 -8.87
N LYS A 114 11.69 6.61 -8.17
CA LYS A 114 11.47 5.28 -8.77
C LYS A 114 10.04 4.75 -8.63
N PHE A 115 9.16 5.52 -8.00
CA PHE A 115 7.88 5.01 -7.60
C PHE A 115 6.90 6.16 -7.38
N ASN A 116 5.77 6.11 -8.06
CA ASN A 116 4.75 7.14 -7.94
C ASN A 116 3.35 6.52 -7.89
N CYS A 117 2.62 6.77 -6.80
CA CYS A 117 1.26 6.31 -6.63
C CYS A 117 0.27 7.40 -7.05
N ASP A 118 -0.68 7.03 -7.87
CA ASP A 118 -1.80 7.90 -8.24
C ASP A 118 -2.70 8.14 -7.02
N THR A 119 -2.76 9.39 -6.58
CA THR A 119 -3.49 9.80 -5.37
C THR A 119 -5.00 9.74 -5.52
N ASN A 120 -5.53 9.71 -6.74
CA ASN A 120 -6.95 9.64 -7.04
C ASN A 120 -7.44 8.20 -7.25
N SER A 121 -6.58 7.32 -7.77
CA SER A 121 -6.89 5.91 -8.01
C SER A 121 -6.54 5.03 -6.79
N SER A 122 -5.61 5.46 -5.95
CA SER A 122 -5.27 4.79 -4.68
C SER A 122 -6.28 5.12 -3.60
N TYR A 123 -6.72 4.12 -2.82
CA TYR A 123 -7.74 4.32 -1.79
C TYR A 123 -7.64 3.32 -0.65
N ALA A 124 -8.24 3.69 0.48
CA ALA A 124 -8.52 2.81 1.61
C ALA A 124 -10.03 2.64 1.79
N ILE A 125 -10.47 1.44 2.16
CA ILE A 125 -11.84 1.17 2.57
C ILE A 125 -11.80 0.74 4.02
N ILE A 126 -12.58 1.43 4.87
CA ILE A 126 -12.73 1.11 6.28
C ILE A 126 -14.18 0.70 6.49
N LYS A 127 -14.39 -0.50 7.02
CA LYS A 127 -15.71 -1.06 7.31
C LYS A 127 -15.83 -1.25 8.82
N PRO A 128 -16.51 -0.34 9.54
CA PRO A 128 -16.80 -0.53 10.96
C PRO A 128 -17.55 -1.83 11.21
N LYS A 129 -17.28 -2.45 12.36
CA LYS A 129 -17.94 -3.67 12.81
C LYS A 129 -18.25 -3.60 14.30
N ALA A 130 -19.25 -4.37 14.74
CA ALA A 130 -19.63 -4.41 16.13
C ALA A 130 -18.43 -4.75 17.04
N PRO A 131 -18.28 -4.11 18.20
CA PRO A 131 -19.20 -3.16 18.86
C PRO A 131 -19.09 -1.69 18.39
N PHE A 132 -18.46 -1.42 17.25
CA PHE A 132 -18.36 -0.09 16.60
C PHE A 132 -17.55 0.95 17.38
N SER A 133 -16.60 0.56 18.19
CA SER A 133 -15.63 1.51 18.74
C SER A 133 -14.68 2.02 17.64
N ALA A 134 -13.89 3.04 17.96
CA ALA A 134 -12.94 3.61 17.02
C ALA A 134 -11.91 2.62 16.45
N LYS A 135 -11.75 1.45 17.08
CA LYS A 135 -10.81 0.40 16.67
C LYS A 135 -11.46 -0.84 16.07
N ASP A 136 -12.79 -0.89 16.05
CA ASP A 136 -13.56 -2.04 15.56
C ASP A 136 -13.91 -1.85 14.08
N TYR A 137 -12.99 -2.20 13.20
CA TYR A 137 -13.18 -2.12 11.75
C TYR A 137 -12.28 -3.09 10.99
N ASP A 138 -12.68 -3.39 9.78
CA ASP A 138 -11.83 -4.01 8.77
C ASP A 138 -11.27 -2.92 7.86
N LEU A 139 -9.99 -3.01 7.54
CA LEU A 139 -9.30 -2.08 6.65
C LEU A 139 -8.75 -2.83 5.44
N THR A 140 -9.04 -2.30 4.26
CA THR A 140 -8.45 -2.74 2.99
C THR A 140 -7.84 -1.55 2.29
N VAL A 141 -6.63 -1.68 1.78
CA VAL A 141 -5.96 -0.67 0.97
C VAL A 141 -5.72 -1.15 -0.45
N SER A 142 -5.80 -0.24 -1.39
CA SER A 142 -5.48 -0.48 -2.80
C SER A 142 -4.64 0.68 -3.31
N LEU A 143 -3.40 0.38 -3.69
CA LEU A 143 -2.48 1.35 -4.28
C LEU A 143 -2.36 1.13 -5.79
N SER A 144 -2.51 2.21 -6.54
CA SER A 144 -2.25 2.28 -7.98
C SER A 144 -0.95 3.05 -8.18
N CYS A 145 0.15 2.33 -8.25
CA CYS A 145 1.48 2.94 -8.34
C CYS A 145 2.19 2.49 -9.62
N LYS A 146 2.98 3.40 -10.20
CA LYS A 146 3.80 3.15 -11.39
C LYS A 146 5.27 3.25 -11.00
N GLU A 147 6.08 2.44 -11.62
CA GLU A 147 7.53 2.60 -11.62
C GLU A 147 7.89 3.70 -12.64
N ASN A 148 8.78 4.61 -12.24
CA ASN A 148 9.30 5.66 -13.10
C ASN A 148 10.54 5.18 -13.87
#